data_dcf7840ce6de2039c7fcf4e659fbfc7b
#
_entry.id   dcf7840ce6de2039c7fcf4e659fbfc7b
#
_cell.length_a   1.000
_cell.length_b   1.000
_cell.length_c   1.000
_cell.angle_alpha   90.00
_cell.angle_beta   90.00
_cell.angle_gamma   90.00
#
_symmetry.space_group_name_H-M   'P 1'
#
loop_
_entity.id
_entity.type
_entity.pdbx_description
1 polymer ?
#
loop_
_entity_poly.entity_id
_entity_poly.type
_entity_poly.pdbx_seq_one_letter_code
_entity_poly.pdbx_strand_id
1 'polypeptide(L)'
;MLVKIKLRHICVFSTKKIMKSKENLVFLGMMGSGKSSIGSIVSRRLDIDFIDIDQEIEKKIGMTIKKIFENEGERYFREIEELTTLKSLKKSGAVISLGGGAFLNYKIKKEVLDNHISFWLN
;
A
#
# COMPACT_ATOMS: atom_id res chain seq x y z
N MET A 1 6.53 11.83 4.87
CA MET A 1 7.94 11.51 5.14
C MET A 1 8.22 10.09 4.67
N LEU A 2 9.28 9.88 3.90
CA LEU A 2 9.68 8.57 3.43
C LEU A 2 10.70 7.97 4.40
N VAL A 3 10.37 6.83 5.00
CA VAL A 3 11.26 6.13 5.95
C VAL A 3 11.69 4.80 5.35
N LYS A 4 13.01 4.58 5.25
CA LYS A 4 13.57 3.28 4.85
C LYS A 4 13.61 2.37 6.07
N ILE A 5 12.89 1.26 6.02
CA ILE A 5 12.93 0.25 7.08
C ILE A 5 13.76 -0.94 6.62
N LYS A 6 14.82 -1.26 7.36
CA LYS A 6 15.52 -2.54 7.21
C LYS A 6 14.70 -3.62 7.93
N LEU A 7 14.43 -4.73 7.24
CA LEU A 7 13.58 -5.84 7.70
C LEU A 7 13.88 -6.36 9.13
N ARG A 8 15.07 -6.12 9.66
CA ARG A 8 15.52 -6.65 10.96
C ARG A 8 15.15 -5.80 12.18
N HIS A 9 14.66 -4.57 11.98
CA HIS A 9 14.40 -3.65 13.09
C HIS A 9 13.17 -2.82 12.82
N ILE A 10 11.99 -3.39 13.07
CA ILE A 10 10.75 -2.61 13.08
C ILE A 10 10.61 -2.02 14.47
N CYS A 11 11.01 -0.77 14.65
CA CYS A 11 10.64 -0.01 15.83
C CYS A 11 9.19 0.47 15.67
N VAL A 12 8.29 -0.16 16.41
CA VAL A 12 6.90 0.31 16.50
C VAL A 12 6.89 1.49 17.45
N PHE A 13 6.89 2.71 16.91
CA PHE A 13 6.70 3.91 17.72
C PHE A 13 5.25 4.00 18.22
N SER A 14 5.08 4.71 19.34
CA SER A 14 3.79 4.91 20.00
C SER A 14 2.67 5.26 19.01
N THR A 15 1.72 4.35 18.91
CA THR A 15 0.59 4.35 17.98
C THR A 15 -0.31 5.57 18.08
N LYS A 16 -0.49 6.09 19.28
CA LYS A 16 -1.38 7.24 19.53
C LYS A 16 -0.92 8.54 18.88
N LYS A 17 0.38 8.70 18.65
CA LYS A 17 0.94 9.92 18.06
C LYS A 17 0.87 9.91 16.53
N ILE A 18 0.99 8.73 15.91
CA ILE A 18 0.90 8.53 14.47
C ILE A 18 -0.56 8.60 13.99
N MET A 19 -1.49 8.12 14.81
CA MET A 19 -2.91 7.95 14.46
C MET A 19 -3.78 9.21 14.67
N LYS A 20 -3.21 10.35 15.10
CA LYS A 20 -3.97 11.60 15.30
C LYS A 20 -4.35 12.31 14.00
N SER A 21 -3.75 11.93 12.88
CA SER A 21 -4.01 12.51 11.58
C SER A 21 -4.79 11.54 10.70
N LYS A 22 -5.38 12.05 9.62
CA LYS A 22 -6.05 11.23 8.59
C LYS A 22 -5.07 10.43 7.74
N GLU A 23 -3.83 10.33 8.18
CA GLU A 23 -2.76 9.63 7.47
C GLU A 23 -2.91 8.11 7.55
N ASN A 24 -2.55 7.44 6.47
CA ASN A 24 -2.37 6.00 6.42
C ASN A 24 -0.88 5.67 6.45
N LEU A 25 -0.57 4.46 6.87
CA LEU A 25 0.78 3.91 6.77
C LEU A 25 0.88 3.14 5.46
N VAL A 26 1.68 3.64 4.53
CA VAL A 26 1.78 3.09 3.18
C VAL A 26 3.09 2.35 3.01
N PHE A 27 3.00 1.06 2.72
CA PHE A 27 4.16 0.20 2.47
C PHE A 27 4.42 0.07 0.97
N LEU A 28 5.66 0.33 0.60
CA LEU A 28 6.16 0.30 -0.76
C LEU A 28 7.35 -0.65 -0.86
N GLY A 29 7.59 -1.17 -2.03
CA GLY A 29 8.75 -2.01 -2.26
C GLY A 29 8.57 -2.91 -3.46
N MET A 30 9.67 -3.50 -3.90
CA MET A 30 9.64 -4.44 -5.02
C MET A 30 8.93 -5.74 -4.63
N MET A 31 8.46 -6.46 -5.65
CA MET A 31 7.88 -7.80 -5.47
C MET A 31 8.88 -8.69 -4.71
N GLY A 32 8.39 -9.40 -3.71
CA GLY A 32 9.25 -10.24 -2.86
C GLY A 32 9.95 -9.51 -1.70
N SER A 33 9.73 -8.20 -1.52
CA SER A 33 10.31 -7.44 -0.40
C SER A 33 9.66 -7.72 0.96
N GLY A 34 8.57 -8.49 0.99
CA GLY A 34 7.85 -8.82 2.23
C GLY A 34 6.87 -7.74 2.69
N LYS A 35 6.55 -6.77 1.85
CA LYS A 35 5.67 -5.64 2.23
C LYS A 35 4.29 -6.06 2.72
N SER A 36 3.68 -7.09 2.11
CA SER A 36 2.37 -7.59 2.56
C SER A 36 2.45 -8.27 3.91
N SER A 37 3.48 -9.07 4.16
CA SER A 37 3.71 -9.73 5.45
C SER A 37 3.96 -8.73 6.56
N ILE A 38 4.81 -7.74 6.32
CA ILE A 38 5.13 -6.69 7.29
C ILE A 38 3.92 -5.79 7.54
N GLY A 39 3.23 -5.39 6.48
CA GLY A 39 2.01 -4.59 6.60
C GLY A 39 0.94 -5.27 7.45
N SER A 40 0.74 -6.56 7.26
CA SER A 40 -0.19 -7.36 8.06
C SER A 40 0.21 -7.43 9.54
N ILE A 41 1.50 -7.62 9.82
CA ILE A 41 2.00 -7.64 11.20
C ILE A 41 1.80 -6.28 11.87
N VAL A 42 2.16 -5.20 11.19
CA VAL A 42 2.01 -3.84 11.71
C VAL A 42 0.55 -3.52 11.99
N SER A 43 -0.35 -3.84 11.06
CA SER A 43 -1.79 -3.57 11.24
C SER A 43 -2.34 -4.30 12.46
N ARG A 44 -1.96 -5.55 12.68
CA ARG A 44 -2.39 -6.31 13.86
C ARG A 44 -1.85 -5.73 15.16
N ARG A 45 -0.59 -5.31 15.20
CA ARG A 45 0.01 -4.71 16.38
C ARG A 45 -0.57 -3.34 16.72
N LEU A 46 -0.98 -2.58 15.70
CA LEU A 46 -1.58 -1.27 15.87
C LEU A 46 -3.10 -1.33 16.02
N ASP A 47 -3.70 -2.50 15.84
CA ASP A 47 -5.16 -2.70 15.84
C ASP A 47 -5.87 -1.78 14.84
N ILE A 48 -5.36 -1.76 13.61
CA ILE A 48 -5.91 -0.98 12.50
C ILE A 48 -6.08 -1.87 11.27
N ASP A 49 -6.90 -1.42 10.32
CA ASP A 49 -7.18 -2.15 9.09
C ASP A 49 -5.93 -2.33 8.22
N PHE A 50 -5.86 -3.46 7.55
CA PHE A 50 -4.85 -3.76 6.53
C PHE A 50 -5.51 -3.87 5.17
N ILE A 51 -4.97 -3.15 4.19
CA ILE A 51 -5.43 -3.16 2.81
C ILE A 51 -4.25 -3.48 1.89
N ASP A 52 -4.33 -4.62 1.21
CA ASP A 52 -3.41 -4.96 0.13
C ASP A 52 -4.08 -4.63 -1.20
N ILE A 53 -3.52 -3.68 -1.94
CA ILE A 53 -4.14 -3.17 -3.17
C ILE A 53 -4.26 -4.26 -4.24
N ASP A 54 -3.25 -5.10 -4.39
CA ASP A 54 -3.32 -6.20 -5.36
C ASP A 54 -4.46 -7.17 -5.04
N GLN A 55 -4.64 -7.51 -3.77
CA GLN A 55 -5.75 -8.36 -3.33
C GLN A 55 -7.11 -7.69 -3.54
N GLU A 56 -7.21 -6.39 -3.28
CA GLU A 56 -8.46 -5.65 -3.53
C GLU A 56 -8.82 -5.64 -5.02
N ILE A 57 -7.83 -5.49 -5.90
CA ILE A 57 -8.02 -5.55 -7.35
C ILE A 57 -8.50 -6.95 -7.75
N GLU A 58 -7.83 -8.00 -7.28
CA GLU A 58 -8.21 -9.39 -7.59
C GLU A 58 -9.63 -9.71 -7.14
N LYS A 59 -10.02 -9.27 -5.95
CA LYS A 59 -11.40 -9.42 -5.46
C LYS A 59 -12.41 -8.69 -6.35
N LYS A 60 -12.10 -7.46 -6.72
CA LYS A 60 -13.02 -6.61 -7.50
C LYS A 60 -13.23 -7.14 -8.90
N ILE A 61 -12.18 -7.61 -9.55
CA ILE A 61 -12.21 -8.08 -10.94
C ILE A 61 -12.56 -9.56 -11.02
N GLY A 62 -12.30 -10.33 -9.98
CA GLY A 62 -12.55 -11.78 -9.97
C GLY A 62 -11.49 -12.59 -10.72
N MET A 63 -10.32 -12.01 -10.94
CA MET A 63 -9.19 -12.64 -11.63
C MET A 63 -7.90 -12.35 -10.90
N THR A 64 -6.89 -13.22 -11.08
CA THR A 64 -5.53 -12.93 -10.59
C THR A 64 -4.91 -11.76 -11.38
N ILE A 65 -3.98 -11.06 -10.76
CA ILE A 65 -3.24 -9.97 -11.45
C ILE A 65 -2.65 -10.45 -12.76
N LYS A 66 -2.06 -11.65 -12.76
CA LYS A 66 -1.49 -12.25 -13.97
C LYS A 66 -2.54 -12.38 -15.09
N LYS A 67 -3.73 -12.88 -14.77
CA LYS A 67 -4.82 -13.02 -15.74
C LYS A 67 -5.33 -11.68 -16.24
N ILE A 68 -5.37 -10.68 -15.37
CA ILE A 68 -5.76 -9.31 -15.78
C ILE A 68 -4.79 -8.79 -16.82
N PHE A 69 -3.48 -8.94 -16.59
CA PHE A 69 -2.47 -8.54 -17.59
C PHE A 69 -2.61 -9.30 -18.91
N GLU A 70 -2.82 -10.62 -18.83
CA GLU A 70 -2.96 -11.47 -20.03
C GLU A 70 -4.21 -11.14 -20.85
N ASN A 71 -5.35 -10.90 -20.18
CA ASN A 71 -6.64 -10.71 -20.83
C ASN A 71 -6.93 -9.27 -21.23
N GLU A 72 -6.55 -8.31 -20.39
CA GLU A 72 -6.92 -6.90 -20.54
C GLU A 72 -5.73 -5.98 -20.81
N GLY A 73 -4.52 -6.44 -20.54
CA GLY A 73 -3.29 -5.69 -20.75
C GLY A 73 -2.90 -4.77 -19.60
N GLU A 74 -1.67 -4.24 -19.70
CA GLU A 74 -1.07 -3.41 -18.65
C GLU A 74 -1.83 -2.10 -18.42
N ARG A 75 -2.26 -1.44 -19.49
CA ARG A 75 -2.99 -0.17 -19.39
C ARG A 75 -4.24 -0.29 -18.54
N TYR A 76 -5.05 -1.31 -18.80
CA TYR A 76 -6.25 -1.58 -18.01
C TYR A 76 -5.92 -1.83 -16.55
N PHE A 77 -4.90 -2.65 -16.28
CA PHE A 77 -4.45 -2.88 -14.90
C PHE A 77 -4.05 -1.59 -14.21
N ARG A 78 -3.27 -0.73 -14.86
CA ARG A 78 -2.83 0.54 -14.28
C ARG A 78 -4.00 1.49 -13.99
N GLU A 79 -5.01 1.51 -14.82
CA GLU A 79 -6.24 2.29 -14.57
C GLU A 79 -6.98 1.79 -13.33
N ILE A 80 -7.15 0.48 -13.19
CA ILE A 80 -7.79 -0.13 -12.02
C ILE A 80 -6.93 0.07 -10.76
N GLU A 81 -5.61 -0.08 -10.87
CA GLU A 81 -4.68 0.18 -9.77
C GLU A 81 -4.79 1.61 -9.26
N GLU A 82 -4.81 2.60 -10.17
CA GLU A 82 -4.99 4.01 -9.80
C GLU A 82 -6.29 4.23 -9.04
N LEU A 83 -7.41 3.78 -9.59
CA LEU A 83 -8.72 3.96 -8.97
C LEU A 83 -8.80 3.29 -7.59
N THR A 84 -8.34 2.05 -7.49
CA THR A 84 -8.39 1.28 -6.25
C THR A 84 -7.48 1.88 -5.19
N THR A 85 -6.29 2.29 -5.57
CA THR A 85 -5.31 2.88 -4.66
C THR A 85 -5.79 4.23 -4.13
N LEU A 86 -6.20 5.13 -5.01
CA LEU A 86 -6.67 6.47 -4.60
C LEU A 86 -7.92 6.38 -3.73
N LYS A 87 -8.82 5.45 -4.01
CA LYS A 87 -9.99 5.19 -3.16
C LYS A 87 -9.58 4.71 -1.78
N SER A 88 -8.63 3.79 -1.70
CA SER A 88 -8.14 3.24 -0.43
C SER A 88 -7.40 4.31 0.38
N LEU A 89 -6.65 5.20 -0.26
CA LEU A 89 -5.94 6.29 0.41
C LEU A 89 -6.87 7.34 1.02
N LYS A 90 -8.14 7.39 0.63
CA LYS A 90 -9.15 8.26 1.27
C LYS A 90 -9.57 7.77 2.64
N LYS A 91 -9.33 6.51 2.98
CA LYS A 91 -9.56 6.00 4.33
C LYS A 91 -8.56 6.65 5.29
N SER A 92 -8.85 6.56 6.58
CA SER A 92 -7.99 7.13 7.62
C SER A 92 -7.50 6.04 8.55
N GLY A 93 -6.22 6.07 8.90
CA GLY A 93 -5.66 5.19 9.92
C GLY A 93 -5.63 3.73 9.54
N ALA A 94 -5.30 3.41 8.30
CA ALA A 94 -5.10 2.05 7.83
C ALA A 94 -3.63 1.81 7.42
N VAL A 95 -3.25 0.55 7.35
CA VAL A 95 -2.01 0.11 6.69
C VAL A 95 -2.37 -0.27 5.26
N ILE A 96 -1.71 0.34 4.28
CA ILE A 96 -1.95 0.09 2.87
C ILE A 96 -0.67 -0.40 2.21
N SER A 97 -0.72 -1.59 1.61
CA SER A 97 0.38 -2.15 0.84
C SER A 97 0.13 -1.90 -0.65
N LEU A 98 1.04 -1.17 -1.30
CA LEU A 98 0.95 -0.87 -2.72
C LEU A 98 1.66 -1.94 -3.56
N GLY A 99 1.20 -2.12 -4.79
CA GLY A 99 1.89 -2.93 -5.79
C GLY A 99 3.24 -2.34 -6.20
N GLY A 100 4.13 -3.19 -6.73
CA GLY A 100 5.52 -2.80 -7.05
C GLY A 100 5.67 -1.66 -8.04
N GLY A 101 4.72 -1.47 -8.95
CA GLY A 101 4.75 -0.40 -9.96
C GLY A 101 3.86 0.80 -9.66
N ALA A 102 3.21 0.84 -8.48
CA ALA A 102 2.24 1.88 -8.17
C ALA A 102 2.84 3.30 -8.18
N PHE A 103 4.08 3.46 -7.76
CA PHE A 103 4.75 4.77 -7.72
C PHE A 103 5.18 5.29 -9.09
N LEU A 104 5.07 4.51 -10.15
CA LEU A 104 5.18 5.01 -11.52
C LEU A 104 4.00 5.94 -11.87
N ASN A 105 2.90 5.81 -11.15
CA ASN A 105 1.74 6.70 -11.28
C ASN A 105 1.98 7.97 -10.46
N TYR A 106 1.99 9.12 -11.15
CA TYR A 106 2.24 10.42 -10.51
C TYR A 106 1.20 10.79 -9.47
N LYS A 107 -0.08 10.50 -9.73
CA LYS A 107 -1.17 10.83 -8.79
C LYS A 107 -1.05 10.05 -7.49
N ILE A 108 -0.76 8.75 -7.58
CA ILE A 108 -0.54 7.90 -6.42
C ILE A 108 0.67 8.39 -5.63
N LYS A 109 1.79 8.60 -6.32
CA LYS A 109 3.03 9.06 -5.69
C LYS A 109 2.85 10.38 -4.97
N LYS A 110 2.20 11.35 -5.61
CA LYS A 110 1.94 12.66 -5.02
C LYS A 110 1.06 12.54 -3.77
N GLU A 111 -0.04 11.81 -3.86
CA GLU A 111 -0.95 11.62 -2.73
C GLU A 111 -0.25 10.98 -1.54
N VAL A 112 0.53 9.93 -1.77
CA VAL A 112 1.25 9.24 -0.71
C VAL A 112 2.31 10.14 -0.06
N LEU A 113 3.12 10.82 -0.86
CA LEU A 113 4.21 11.66 -0.32
C LEU A 113 3.69 12.91 0.39
N ASP A 114 2.61 13.50 -0.08
CA ASP A 114 2.06 14.74 0.50
C ASP A 114 1.21 14.50 1.74
N ASN A 115 0.47 13.38 1.81
CA ASN A 115 -0.60 13.20 2.78
C ASN A 115 -0.49 11.96 3.66
N HIS A 116 0.47 11.08 3.43
CA HIS A 116 0.58 9.83 4.16
C HIS A 116 2.01 9.57 4.63
N ILE A 117 2.15 8.60 5.54
CA ILE A 117 3.45 8.13 6.00
C ILE A 117 3.83 6.92 5.17
N SER A 118 4.96 6.97 4.47
CA SER A 118 5.39 5.90 3.59
C SER A 118 6.66 5.21 4.10
N PHE A 119 6.66 3.90 3.95
CA PHE A 119 7.77 3.03 4.32
C PHE A 119 8.22 2.26 3.10
N TRP A 120 9.48 2.40 2.75
CA TRP A 120 10.05 1.67 1.63
C TRP A 120 10.82 0.45 2.13
N LEU A 121 10.40 -0.74 1.70
CA LEU A 121 11.06 -2.00 2.06
C LEU A 121 12.07 -2.36 0.98
N ASN A 122 13.28 -2.63 1.41
CA ASN A 122 14.35 -3.11 0.54
C ASN A 122 14.38 -4.65 0.52
#